data_b7413ad134b18d1368bba45b51c10fa6
#
_entry.id   b7413ad134b18d1368bba45b51c10fa6
#
_cell.length_a   1.000
_cell.length_b   1.000
_cell.length_c   1.000
_cell.angle_alpha   90.00
_cell.angle_beta   90.00
_cell.angle_gamma   90.00
#
_symmetry.space_group_name_H-M   'P 1'
#
loop_
_entity.id
_entity.type
_entity.pdbx_description
1 polymer ?
#
loop_
_entity_poly.entity_id
_entity_poly.type
_entity_poly.pdbx_seq_one_letter_code
_entity_poly.pdbx_strand_id
1 'polypeptide(L)'
;MSTGLQLDINFNDNTSNRLRSALESGKFTVLVECSLPEEEIDQQGAAGNLNILEESVLACSNENFNTGLAITDYSSSSRRWRGAEYATFLSEGNRDRHAVYISGYNTSLKQAAELADIAVNAGFCNVVPVSGALPQPCTVKECRKLQFTESTAMLRLLQSEKKVFSGSVVNPFQYMAYPLLGEYFKAVKKLKLGSGFLVTQAGWDMLKIQSFAWFMMNRKLYYPMLTRLMILTPERVEDILEGKMPGVRISNDFRKILERELHYSKNQFEAAQYRRIELQAAGCRLMGFSGIQICGAENPARVRMILSRIEKALKEYTDFNIWLEEYNAYMASAEMAPFSNNFQLFDPILCRDYPLEDEVLSNDIGEPVCGKIENIRLKLKELMFSKSSSQRAGHLHLAKVLLAGCRGCSDCRLDKREYVCTENCPKRLADGPCGNVKPNGFCEHGNFECIHSKVVRFAHKRGTLPQLENQMVNQSFK
;
A
#
# COMPACT_ATOMS: atom_id res chain seq x y z
N MET A 1 -14.80 32.04 0.81
CA MET A 1 -13.58 32.08 0.00
C MET A 1 -12.54 31.26 0.72
N SER A 2 -12.38 29.99 0.37
CA SER A 2 -11.37 29.10 0.95
C SER A 2 -10.22 29.02 -0.05
N THR A 3 -9.08 29.54 0.36
CA THR A 3 -7.82 29.43 -0.35
C THR A 3 -7.41 27.95 -0.38
N GLY A 4 -7.58 27.33 -1.53
CA GLY A 4 -6.99 26.02 -1.80
C GLY A 4 -5.47 26.14 -1.65
N LEU A 5 -4.89 25.31 -0.81
CA LEU A 5 -3.44 25.11 -0.77
C LEU A 5 -3.03 24.40 -2.06
N GLN A 6 -2.74 25.19 -3.07
CA GLN A 6 -1.97 24.78 -4.22
C GLN A 6 -0.52 24.79 -3.77
N LEU A 7 0.02 23.62 -3.48
CA LEU A 7 1.46 23.48 -3.25
C LEU A 7 2.16 23.66 -4.60
N ASP A 8 2.63 24.89 -4.87
CA ASP A 8 3.58 25.15 -5.95
C ASP A 8 4.90 24.45 -5.61
N ILE A 9 5.04 23.23 -6.07
CA ILE A 9 6.30 22.52 -6.00
C ILE A 9 7.11 22.93 -7.25
N ASN A 10 7.88 23.99 -7.14
CA ASN A 10 8.87 24.38 -8.14
C ASN A 10 10.04 23.39 -8.11
N PHE A 11 10.01 22.42 -9.02
CA PHE A 11 11.14 21.54 -9.28
C PHE A 11 11.92 22.04 -10.51
N ASN A 12 12.87 22.92 -10.26
CA ASN A 12 13.92 23.20 -11.24
C ASN A 12 15.09 22.25 -10.98
N ASP A 13 15.05 21.04 -11.52
CA ASP A 13 16.24 20.19 -11.66
C ASP A 13 16.19 19.44 -12.99
N ASN A 14 17.22 19.70 -13.82
CA ASN A 14 17.43 19.23 -15.17
C ASN A 14 17.78 17.74 -15.30
N THR A 15 17.36 16.87 -14.36
CA THR A 15 17.47 15.42 -14.52
C THR A 15 16.13 14.89 -15.04
N SER A 16 16.14 14.41 -16.28
CA SER A 16 14.97 13.78 -16.89
C SER A 16 14.56 12.54 -16.07
N ASN A 17 13.42 12.60 -15.39
CA ASN A 17 12.81 11.45 -14.74
C ASN A 17 11.62 10.98 -15.61
N ARG A 18 11.86 9.93 -16.41
CA ARG A 18 10.88 9.43 -17.39
C ARG A 18 9.66 8.79 -16.72
N LEU A 19 9.82 8.13 -15.57
CA LEU A 19 8.67 7.60 -14.82
C LEU A 19 7.78 8.73 -14.32
N ARG A 20 8.36 9.74 -13.71
CA ARG A 20 7.62 10.92 -13.24
C ARG A 20 6.90 11.62 -14.38
N SER A 21 7.61 11.90 -15.47
CA SER A 21 7.04 12.56 -16.65
C SER A 21 5.88 11.75 -17.25
N ALA A 22 5.99 10.42 -17.31
CA ALA A 22 4.91 9.57 -17.80
C ALA A 22 3.67 9.63 -16.88
N LEU A 23 3.86 9.55 -15.58
CA LEU A 23 2.77 9.60 -14.59
C LEU A 23 2.08 10.98 -14.59
N GLU A 24 2.84 12.06 -14.68
CA GLU A 24 2.31 13.43 -14.67
C GLU A 24 1.64 13.82 -16.02
N SER A 25 2.08 13.24 -17.14
CA SER A 25 1.47 13.47 -18.45
C SER A 25 0.20 12.66 -18.72
N GLY A 26 -0.20 11.77 -17.78
CA GLY A 26 -1.36 10.88 -17.96
C GLY A 26 -1.09 9.69 -18.88
N LYS A 27 0.17 9.42 -19.23
CA LYS A 27 0.58 8.25 -19.98
C LYS A 27 0.39 7.01 -19.12
N PHE A 28 -0.42 6.05 -19.58
CA PHE A 28 -0.68 4.84 -18.75
C PHE A 28 0.61 4.06 -18.52
N THR A 29 0.97 3.89 -17.27
CA THR A 29 2.27 3.32 -16.87
C THR A 29 2.09 1.92 -16.31
N VAL A 30 2.88 0.96 -16.78
CA VAL A 30 2.95 -0.37 -16.22
C VAL A 30 4.34 -0.64 -15.66
N LEU A 31 4.39 -0.86 -14.35
CA LEU A 31 5.60 -1.33 -13.68
C LEU A 31 5.50 -2.86 -13.50
N VAL A 32 6.46 -3.58 -14.01
CA VAL A 32 6.57 -5.03 -13.79
C VAL A 32 7.40 -5.27 -12.55
N GLU A 33 6.86 -6.01 -11.58
CA GLU A 33 7.61 -6.36 -10.37
C GLU A 33 8.74 -7.31 -10.71
N CYS A 34 9.89 -7.01 -10.16
CA CYS A 34 11.04 -7.87 -10.16
C CYS A 34 11.35 -8.26 -8.71
N SER A 35 11.22 -9.55 -8.42
CA SER A 35 11.57 -10.11 -7.12
C SER A 35 13.07 -10.31 -7.01
N LEU A 36 13.59 -10.24 -5.78
CA LEU A 36 14.98 -10.55 -5.52
C LEU A 36 15.27 -12.02 -5.88
N PRO A 37 16.41 -12.32 -6.51
CA PRO A 37 16.78 -13.68 -6.86
C PRO A 37 17.03 -14.54 -5.61
N GLU A 38 16.98 -15.84 -5.78
CA GLU A 38 17.35 -16.79 -4.74
C GLU A 38 18.83 -16.71 -4.41
N GLU A 39 19.20 -17.11 -3.20
CA GLU A 39 20.57 -16.98 -2.68
C GLU A 39 21.62 -17.77 -3.49
N GLU A 40 21.20 -18.83 -4.15
CA GLU A 40 22.05 -19.71 -4.95
C GLU A 40 22.52 -19.09 -6.27
N ILE A 41 21.83 -18.04 -6.75
CA ILE A 41 22.18 -17.38 -8.01
C ILE A 41 23.38 -16.46 -7.77
N ASP A 42 24.42 -16.60 -8.59
CA ASP A 42 25.57 -15.70 -8.56
C ASP A 42 25.24 -14.30 -9.11
N GLN A 43 26.14 -13.34 -8.89
CA GLN A 43 25.92 -11.98 -9.30
C GLN A 43 25.77 -11.83 -10.82
N GLN A 44 26.51 -12.58 -11.61
CA GLN A 44 26.47 -12.51 -13.07
C GLN A 44 25.15 -13.05 -13.61
N GLY A 45 24.68 -14.17 -13.09
CA GLY A 45 23.38 -14.74 -13.42
C GLY A 45 22.23 -13.85 -13.01
N ALA A 46 22.31 -13.28 -11.81
CA ALA A 46 21.31 -12.33 -11.30
C ALA A 46 21.22 -11.06 -12.17
N ALA A 47 22.36 -10.48 -12.55
CA ALA A 47 22.41 -9.32 -13.44
C ALA A 47 21.89 -9.68 -14.85
N GLY A 48 22.28 -10.84 -15.40
CA GLY A 48 21.81 -11.30 -16.71
C GLY A 48 20.29 -11.44 -16.76
N ASN A 49 19.69 -12.10 -15.78
CA ASN A 49 18.24 -12.28 -15.69
C ASN A 49 17.51 -10.93 -15.58
N LEU A 50 18.02 -10.01 -14.78
CA LEU A 50 17.42 -8.71 -14.58
C LEU A 50 17.46 -7.86 -15.85
N ASN A 51 18.58 -7.84 -16.58
CA ASN A 51 18.70 -7.09 -17.83
C ASN A 51 17.84 -7.67 -18.97
N ILE A 52 17.71 -9.00 -19.09
CA ILE A 52 16.80 -9.64 -20.05
C ILE A 52 15.35 -9.27 -19.75
N LEU A 53 14.97 -9.21 -18.47
CA LEU A 53 13.63 -8.78 -18.06
C LEU A 53 13.42 -7.30 -18.41
N GLU A 54 14.39 -6.44 -18.11
CA GLU A 54 14.35 -5.00 -18.45
C GLU A 54 14.13 -4.79 -19.96
N GLU A 55 14.94 -5.41 -20.80
CA GLU A 55 14.80 -5.33 -22.25
C GLU A 55 13.40 -5.73 -22.74
N SER A 56 12.88 -6.83 -22.18
CA SER A 56 11.56 -7.34 -22.54
C SER A 56 10.42 -6.40 -22.12
N VAL A 57 10.57 -5.72 -21.00
CA VAL A 57 9.60 -4.73 -20.49
C VAL A 57 9.68 -3.46 -21.31
N LEU A 58 10.87 -2.92 -21.54
CA LEU A 58 11.06 -1.65 -22.23
C LEU A 58 10.71 -1.72 -23.72
N ALA A 59 10.88 -2.89 -24.35
CA ALA A 59 10.47 -3.11 -25.73
C ALA A 59 8.96 -2.91 -25.98
N CYS A 60 8.13 -2.98 -24.93
CA CYS A 60 6.68 -2.74 -25.00
C CYS A 60 6.30 -1.27 -24.81
N SER A 61 7.23 -0.38 -24.49
CA SER A 61 6.95 1.04 -24.29
C SER A 61 6.73 1.76 -25.61
N ASN A 62 5.74 2.67 -25.65
CA ASN A 62 5.46 3.52 -26.83
C ASN A 62 4.92 4.90 -26.41
N GLU A 63 4.40 5.68 -27.34
CA GLU A 63 3.94 7.06 -27.07
C GLU A 63 2.84 7.13 -26.00
N ASN A 64 1.91 6.18 -25.95
CA ASN A 64 0.75 6.17 -25.06
C ASN A 64 0.87 5.21 -23.88
N PHE A 65 1.87 4.33 -23.90
CA PHE A 65 2.04 3.25 -22.97
C PHE A 65 3.48 3.23 -22.46
N ASN A 66 3.65 3.56 -21.20
CA ASN A 66 4.96 3.57 -20.55
C ASN A 66 5.18 2.29 -19.75
N THR A 67 6.38 1.74 -19.81
CA THR A 67 6.76 0.55 -19.08
C THR A 67 8.05 0.73 -18.29
N GLY A 68 8.18 0.01 -17.18
CA GLY A 68 9.38 0.00 -16.34
C GLY A 68 9.35 -1.16 -15.36
N LEU A 69 10.37 -1.26 -14.53
CA LEU A 69 10.46 -2.26 -13.47
C LEU A 69 10.15 -1.64 -12.11
N ALA A 70 9.56 -2.45 -11.23
CA ALA A 70 9.49 -2.21 -9.80
C ALA A 70 10.35 -3.24 -9.08
N ILE A 71 11.54 -2.85 -8.64
CA ILE A 71 12.46 -3.74 -7.92
C ILE A 71 12.01 -3.77 -6.46
N THR A 72 11.37 -4.85 -6.05
CA THR A 72 10.79 -5.00 -4.72
C THR A 72 11.83 -5.47 -3.71
N ASP A 73 11.75 -4.96 -2.49
CA ASP A 73 12.64 -5.32 -1.38
C ASP A 73 11.92 -6.26 -0.41
N TYR A 74 11.75 -7.49 -0.81
CA TYR A 74 11.26 -8.55 0.08
C TYR A 74 12.45 -9.07 0.90
N SER A 75 12.58 -8.58 2.11
CA SER A 75 13.59 -9.08 3.02
C SER A 75 13.12 -10.36 3.70
N SER A 76 13.36 -11.51 3.09
CA SER A 76 13.53 -12.75 3.83
C SER A 76 14.99 -12.85 4.26
N SER A 77 15.25 -13.51 5.38
CA SER A 77 16.62 -13.77 5.87
C SER A 77 17.49 -14.61 4.90
N SER A 78 16.90 -15.10 3.82
CA SER A 78 17.51 -15.97 2.80
C SER A 78 17.88 -15.24 1.50
N ARG A 79 17.82 -13.90 1.45
CA ARG A 79 18.18 -13.15 0.24
C ARG A 79 19.55 -12.49 0.37
N ARG A 80 20.38 -12.68 -0.64
CA ARG A 80 21.75 -12.19 -0.68
C ARG A 80 21.83 -10.67 -0.80
N TRP A 81 20.88 -10.06 -1.55
CA TRP A 81 20.84 -8.62 -1.81
C TRP A 81 19.57 -7.98 -1.29
N ARG A 82 19.67 -6.69 -0.96
CA ARG A 82 18.51 -5.82 -0.75
C ARG A 82 18.04 -5.26 -2.12
N GLY A 83 16.80 -4.79 -2.19
CA GLY A 83 16.25 -4.24 -3.43
C GLY A 83 17.10 -3.15 -4.07
N ALA A 84 17.61 -2.22 -3.26
CA ALA A 84 18.48 -1.14 -3.73
C ALA A 84 19.83 -1.65 -4.28
N GLU A 85 20.42 -2.65 -3.65
CA GLU A 85 21.67 -3.27 -4.10
C GLU A 85 21.45 -4.04 -5.41
N TYR A 86 20.40 -4.86 -5.47
CA TYR A 86 20.07 -5.62 -6.68
C TYR A 86 19.75 -4.71 -7.88
N ALA A 87 19.08 -3.59 -7.65
CA ALA A 87 18.79 -2.62 -8.68
C ALA A 87 20.06 -2.08 -9.37
N THR A 88 21.19 -2.01 -8.67
CA THR A 88 22.45 -1.52 -9.26
C THR A 88 22.95 -2.35 -10.44
N PHE A 89 22.46 -3.59 -10.59
CA PHE A 89 22.81 -4.47 -11.71
C PHE A 89 22.14 -4.08 -13.03
N LEU A 90 21.12 -3.21 -12.99
CA LEU A 90 20.51 -2.65 -14.19
C LEU A 90 21.44 -1.67 -14.92
N SER A 91 21.28 -1.61 -16.23
CA SER A 91 22.00 -0.66 -17.08
C SER A 91 21.69 0.80 -16.70
N GLU A 92 22.68 1.70 -16.82
CA GLU A 92 22.53 3.09 -16.36
C GLU A 92 21.47 3.88 -17.14
N GLY A 93 21.32 3.61 -18.43
CA GLY A 93 20.52 4.41 -19.35
C GLY A 93 19.02 4.46 -19.08
N ASN A 94 18.49 3.58 -18.22
CA ASN A 94 17.05 3.44 -17.98
C ASN A 94 16.62 3.54 -16.53
N ARG A 95 17.52 3.79 -15.61
CA ARG A 95 17.27 3.77 -14.15
C ARG A 95 16.18 4.75 -13.71
N ASP A 96 15.98 5.83 -14.40
CA ASP A 96 14.91 6.82 -14.19
C ASP A 96 13.51 6.34 -14.61
N ARG A 97 13.40 5.19 -15.31
CA ARG A 97 12.12 4.52 -15.64
C ARG A 97 11.65 3.55 -14.55
N HIS A 98 12.54 3.15 -13.66
CA HIS A 98 12.30 2.09 -12.68
C HIS A 98 12.02 2.66 -11.31
N ALA A 99 11.31 1.91 -10.49
CA ALA A 99 11.05 2.21 -9.09
C ALA A 99 11.78 1.20 -8.19
N VAL A 100 12.51 1.69 -7.20
CA VAL A 100 13.24 0.85 -6.23
C VAL A 100 12.53 0.90 -4.89
N TYR A 101 12.16 -0.26 -4.36
CA TYR A 101 11.56 -0.38 -3.05
C TYR A 101 12.63 -0.50 -1.96
N ILE A 102 12.37 0.13 -0.84
CA ILE A 102 13.19 0.01 0.37
C ILE A 102 12.29 -0.43 1.52
N SER A 103 12.56 -1.62 2.05
CA SER A 103 11.80 -2.19 3.14
C SER A 103 12.37 -1.80 4.50
N GLY A 104 11.51 -1.33 5.40
CA GLY A 104 11.84 -1.08 6.80
C GLY A 104 11.86 -2.34 7.67
N TYR A 105 11.58 -3.53 7.12
CA TYR A 105 11.66 -4.79 7.84
C TYR A 105 13.10 -5.08 8.27
N ASN A 106 13.29 -5.35 9.54
CA ASN A 106 14.59 -5.60 10.17
C ASN A 106 15.68 -4.59 9.74
N THR A 107 15.28 -3.33 9.63
CA THR A 107 16.08 -2.25 9.09
C THR A 107 15.99 -1.04 10.00
N SER A 108 17.13 -0.52 10.46
CA SER A 108 17.20 0.75 11.19
C SER A 108 17.03 1.94 10.25
N LEU A 109 16.73 3.12 10.80
CA LEU A 109 16.66 4.35 10.00
C LEU A 109 17.97 4.65 9.29
N LYS A 110 19.11 4.37 9.94
CA LYS A 110 20.44 4.52 9.35
C LYS A 110 20.66 3.59 8.16
N GLN A 111 20.31 2.31 8.31
CA GLN A 111 20.39 1.35 7.19
C GLN A 111 19.44 1.71 6.06
N ALA A 112 18.24 2.24 6.36
CA ALA A 112 17.32 2.73 5.34
C ALA A 112 17.91 3.92 4.56
N ALA A 113 18.64 4.81 5.25
CA ALA A 113 19.39 5.90 4.61
C ALA A 113 20.50 5.36 3.68
N GLU A 114 21.31 4.42 4.17
CA GLU A 114 22.38 3.78 3.39
C GLU A 114 21.83 3.10 2.12
N LEU A 115 20.69 2.41 2.21
CA LEU A 115 20.01 1.81 1.04
C LEU A 115 19.49 2.88 0.06
N ALA A 116 18.97 3.99 0.57
CA ALA A 116 18.55 5.11 -0.26
C ALA A 116 19.75 5.74 -0.98
N ASP A 117 20.87 5.93 -0.29
CA ASP A 117 22.11 6.44 -0.87
C ASP A 117 22.65 5.52 -1.98
N ILE A 118 22.60 4.18 -1.78
CA ILE A 118 22.98 3.21 -2.81
C ILE A 118 22.12 3.41 -4.07
N ALA A 119 20.80 3.51 -3.93
CA ALA A 119 19.91 3.71 -5.07
C ALA A 119 20.15 5.04 -5.77
N VAL A 120 20.25 6.14 -5.02
CA VAL A 120 20.44 7.50 -5.56
C VAL A 120 21.79 7.65 -6.24
N ASN A 121 22.87 7.18 -5.61
CA ASN A 121 24.21 7.22 -6.17
C ASN A 121 24.35 6.36 -7.43
N ALA A 122 23.56 5.30 -7.54
CA ALA A 122 23.42 4.51 -8.75
C ALA A 122 22.56 5.19 -9.83
N GLY A 123 21.97 6.38 -9.59
CA GLY A 123 21.18 7.12 -10.56
C GLY A 123 19.69 6.76 -10.60
N PHE A 124 19.15 6.03 -9.61
CA PHE A 124 17.72 5.83 -9.49
C PHE A 124 17.05 7.06 -8.89
N CYS A 125 16.01 7.54 -9.56
CA CYS A 125 15.27 8.73 -9.16
C CYS A 125 13.95 8.39 -8.45
N ASN A 126 13.47 7.14 -8.51
CA ASN A 126 12.17 6.75 -8.00
C ASN A 126 12.31 5.71 -6.88
N VAL A 127 11.95 6.11 -5.67
CA VAL A 127 12.10 5.26 -4.47
C VAL A 127 10.76 5.09 -3.76
N VAL A 128 10.42 3.85 -3.41
CA VAL A 128 9.16 3.51 -2.73
C VAL A 128 9.47 2.89 -1.35
N PRO A 129 9.45 3.69 -0.27
CA PRO A 129 9.66 3.16 1.07
C PRO A 129 8.43 2.44 1.59
N VAL A 130 8.64 1.24 2.12
CA VAL A 130 7.60 0.41 2.76
C VAL A 130 8.01 0.01 4.16
N SER A 131 7.05 -0.03 5.10
CA SER A 131 7.35 -0.43 6.49
C SER A 131 7.80 -1.89 6.63
N GLY A 132 7.55 -2.68 5.60
CA GLY A 132 7.88 -4.10 5.57
C GLY A 132 6.86 -4.97 6.31
N ALA A 133 6.91 -6.26 6.02
CA ALA A 133 6.03 -7.27 6.57
C ALA A 133 6.79 -8.56 6.86
N LEU A 134 6.26 -9.38 7.75
CA LEU A 134 6.75 -10.73 8.04
C LEU A 134 5.78 -11.73 7.45
N PRO A 135 6.26 -12.78 6.80
CA PRO A 135 5.43 -13.95 6.49
C PRO A 135 4.80 -14.52 7.76
N GLN A 136 3.59 -15.03 7.64
CA GLN A 136 2.89 -15.71 8.72
C GLN A 136 3.16 -17.23 8.64
N PRO A 137 3.10 -17.97 9.75
CA PRO A 137 2.79 -17.48 11.10
C PRO A 137 3.95 -16.76 11.77
N CYS A 138 3.66 -15.67 12.47
CA CYS A 138 4.63 -14.93 13.26
C CYS A 138 3.93 -14.35 14.52
N THR A 139 4.44 -14.66 15.68
CA THR A 139 3.87 -14.20 16.95
C THR A 139 4.26 -12.75 17.26
N VAL A 140 3.49 -12.11 18.16
CA VAL A 140 3.82 -10.78 18.70
C VAL A 140 5.23 -10.74 19.31
N LYS A 141 5.65 -11.82 19.99
CA LYS A 141 6.96 -11.89 20.65
C LYS A 141 8.10 -11.91 19.62
N GLU A 142 7.94 -12.66 18.56
CA GLU A 142 8.91 -12.72 17.45
C GLU A 142 8.97 -11.40 16.68
N CYS A 143 7.82 -10.85 16.30
CA CYS A 143 7.75 -9.57 15.63
C CYS A 143 8.46 -8.46 16.42
N ARG A 144 8.31 -8.44 17.75
CA ARG A 144 8.95 -7.43 18.63
C ARG A 144 10.45 -7.55 18.78
N LYS A 145 11.05 -8.70 18.43
CA LYS A 145 12.51 -8.84 18.41
C LYS A 145 13.14 -8.17 17.21
N LEU A 146 12.35 -7.90 16.19
CA LEU A 146 12.80 -7.26 14.96
C LEU A 146 12.63 -5.76 15.02
N GLN A 147 13.46 -5.06 14.27
CA GLN A 147 13.34 -3.62 14.07
C GLN A 147 12.49 -3.34 12.83
N PHE A 148 11.60 -2.37 12.93
CA PHE A 148 10.84 -1.88 11.78
C PHE A 148 11.03 -0.38 11.67
N THR A 149 11.43 0.09 10.49
CA THR A 149 11.40 1.52 10.15
C THR A 149 10.13 1.81 9.38
N GLU A 150 9.31 2.72 9.91
CA GLU A 150 8.04 3.07 9.31
C GLU A 150 8.24 3.83 7.99
N SER A 151 7.40 3.56 6.98
CA SER A 151 7.48 4.22 5.67
C SER A 151 7.39 5.76 5.78
N THR A 152 6.62 6.30 6.73
CA THR A 152 6.56 7.75 6.97
C THR A 152 7.86 8.31 7.54
N ALA A 153 8.61 7.54 8.33
CA ALA A 153 9.93 7.95 8.79
C ALA A 153 10.95 7.95 7.65
N MET A 154 10.89 6.95 6.78
CA MET A 154 11.76 6.89 5.58
C MET A 154 11.40 8.00 4.57
N LEU A 155 10.11 8.35 4.40
CA LEU A 155 9.73 9.48 3.54
C LEU A 155 10.29 10.81 4.04
N ARG A 156 10.30 11.05 5.37
CA ARG A 156 10.93 12.26 5.94
C ARG A 156 12.43 12.33 5.62
N LEU A 157 13.09 11.18 5.65
CA LEU A 157 14.50 11.08 5.26
C LEU A 157 14.70 11.38 3.78
N LEU A 158 13.89 10.78 2.90
CA LEU A 158 13.99 10.97 1.45
C LEU A 158 13.59 12.38 1.00
N GLN A 159 12.74 13.07 1.76
CA GLN A 159 12.33 14.45 1.45
C GLN A 159 13.51 15.44 1.47
N SER A 160 14.57 15.15 2.25
CA SER A 160 15.80 15.94 2.23
C SER A 160 16.57 15.80 0.90
N GLU A 161 16.33 14.70 0.17
CA GLU A 161 16.96 14.38 -1.10
C GLU A 161 16.12 14.93 -2.27
N LYS A 162 16.40 16.14 -2.71
CA LYS A 162 15.65 16.86 -3.77
C LYS A 162 15.53 16.13 -5.11
N LYS A 163 16.34 15.10 -5.32
CA LYS A 163 16.42 14.32 -6.58
C LYS A 163 15.51 13.10 -6.61
N VAL A 164 14.83 12.77 -5.52
CA VAL A 164 14.05 11.55 -5.40
C VAL A 164 12.56 11.85 -5.60
N PHE A 165 11.94 11.18 -6.56
CA PHE A 165 10.50 11.11 -6.73
C PHE A 165 9.98 9.91 -5.95
N SER A 166 9.50 10.14 -4.73
CA SER A 166 9.09 9.08 -3.83
C SER A 166 7.69 8.58 -4.13
N GLY A 167 7.51 7.26 -4.17
CA GLY A 167 6.20 6.60 -4.15
C GLY A 167 5.79 6.14 -2.74
N SER A 168 4.55 5.72 -2.58
CA SER A 168 4.05 5.14 -1.34
C SER A 168 3.03 4.06 -1.58
N VAL A 169 2.97 3.07 -0.68
CA VAL A 169 1.99 1.97 -0.76
C VAL A 169 0.80 2.23 0.15
N VAL A 170 -0.39 1.86 -0.30
CA VAL A 170 -1.65 1.88 0.45
C VAL A 170 -2.36 0.54 0.27
N ASN A 171 -3.03 0.03 1.30
CA ASN A 171 -3.84 -1.18 1.18
C ASN A 171 -5.35 -0.86 1.26
N PRO A 172 -6.04 -0.70 0.13
CA PRO A 172 -7.48 -0.45 0.11
C PRO A 172 -8.31 -1.71 0.44
N PHE A 173 -7.71 -2.90 0.42
CA PHE A 173 -8.41 -4.17 0.64
C PHE A 173 -8.62 -4.48 2.13
N GLN A 174 -9.09 -3.48 2.87
CA GLN A 174 -9.55 -3.63 4.24
C GLN A 174 -11.09 -3.68 4.23
N TYR A 175 -11.66 -4.64 4.96
CA TYR A 175 -13.10 -4.93 4.95
C TYR A 175 -13.81 -4.50 6.23
N MET A 176 -13.11 -3.77 7.09
CA MET A 176 -13.69 -3.07 8.23
C MET A 176 -13.31 -1.59 8.17
N ALA A 177 -14.21 -0.77 8.63
CA ALA A 177 -14.14 0.67 8.49
C ALA A 177 -12.90 1.32 9.13
N TYR A 178 -12.64 1.02 10.38
CA TYR A 178 -11.55 1.68 11.08
C TYR A 178 -10.16 1.28 10.58
N PRO A 179 -9.88 0.01 10.24
CA PRO A 179 -8.67 -0.34 9.50
C PRO A 179 -8.54 0.38 8.16
N LEU A 180 -9.61 0.42 7.35
CA LEU A 180 -9.61 1.07 6.05
C LEU A 180 -9.34 2.56 6.15
N LEU A 181 -10.06 3.24 7.05
CA LEU A 181 -9.88 4.66 7.27
C LEU A 181 -8.47 4.99 7.79
N GLY A 182 -7.91 4.12 8.64
CA GLY A 182 -6.53 4.23 9.09
C GLY A 182 -5.50 4.16 7.96
N GLU A 183 -5.71 3.26 6.98
CA GLU A 183 -4.89 3.16 5.76
C GLU A 183 -5.00 4.42 4.91
N TYR A 184 -6.20 4.91 4.70
CA TYR A 184 -6.44 6.11 3.90
C TYR A 184 -5.83 7.36 4.56
N PHE A 185 -5.98 7.52 5.87
CA PHE A 185 -5.33 8.62 6.60
C PHE A 185 -3.80 8.53 6.53
N LYS A 186 -3.25 7.32 6.58
CA LYS A 186 -1.82 7.13 6.40
C LYS A 186 -1.37 7.48 4.98
N ALA A 187 -2.16 7.17 3.96
CA ALA A 187 -1.89 7.60 2.58
C ALA A 187 -1.84 9.13 2.46
N VAL A 188 -2.82 9.84 3.03
CA VAL A 188 -2.82 11.32 3.08
C VAL A 188 -1.55 11.86 3.74
N LYS A 189 -1.14 11.27 4.87
CA LYS A 189 0.09 11.67 5.57
C LYS A 189 1.34 11.45 4.70
N LYS A 190 1.40 10.34 3.98
CA LYS A 190 2.51 10.06 3.06
C LYS A 190 2.61 11.07 1.92
N LEU A 191 1.47 11.48 1.35
CA LEU A 191 1.42 12.55 0.35
C LEU A 191 1.92 13.88 0.93
N LYS A 192 1.49 14.24 2.14
CA LYS A 192 1.99 15.42 2.85
C LYS A 192 3.48 15.37 3.18
N LEU A 193 4.06 14.18 3.25
CA LEU A 193 5.49 13.96 3.42
C LEU A 193 6.26 13.91 2.08
N GLY A 194 5.65 14.34 0.98
CA GLY A 194 6.32 14.46 -0.31
C GLY A 194 6.24 13.23 -1.20
N SER A 195 5.37 12.24 -0.89
CA SER A 195 5.10 11.15 -1.84
C SER A 195 4.43 11.71 -3.09
N GLY A 196 5.04 11.49 -4.26
CA GLY A 196 4.56 11.99 -5.54
C GLY A 196 3.58 11.05 -6.26
N PHE A 197 3.51 9.78 -5.85
CA PHE A 197 2.55 8.81 -6.38
C PHE A 197 2.22 7.74 -5.35
N LEU A 198 1.11 7.03 -5.59
CA LEU A 198 0.66 5.93 -4.73
C LEU A 198 0.59 4.62 -5.52
N VAL A 199 0.89 3.51 -4.84
CA VAL A 199 0.70 2.15 -5.34
C VAL A 199 -0.20 1.40 -4.37
N THR A 200 -1.25 0.72 -4.87
CA THR A 200 -2.09 -0.09 -3.97
C THR A 200 -1.43 -1.43 -3.63
N GLN A 201 -1.90 -2.09 -2.59
CA GLN A 201 -1.61 -3.52 -2.41
C GLN A 201 -2.31 -4.32 -3.51
N ALA A 202 -1.84 -5.56 -3.75
CA ALA A 202 -2.49 -6.46 -4.70
C ALA A 202 -3.84 -6.96 -4.17
N GLY A 203 -4.83 -7.00 -5.07
CA GLY A 203 -6.16 -7.51 -4.77
C GLY A 203 -7.04 -7.56 -6.01
N TRP A 204 -8.18 -8.22 -5.88
CA TRP A 204 -9.11 -8.47 -6.99
C TRP A 204 -10.44 -7.73 -6.84
N ASP A 205 -10.68 -7.10 -5.71
CA ASP A 205 -11.91 -6.37 -5.42
C ASP A 205 -11.87 -4.96 -6.03
N MET A 206 -12.44 -4.80 -7.22
CA MET A 206 -12.47 -3.54 -7.94
C MET A 206 -13.33 -2.48 -7.24
N LEU A 207 -14.28 -2.88 -6.38
CA LEU A 207 -15.05 -1.93 -5.58
C LEU A 207 -14.16 -1.22 -4.56
N LYS A 208 -13.18 -1.91 -4.01
CA LYS A 208 -12.18 -1.30 -3.10
C LYS A 208 -11.26 -0.34 -3.83
N ILE A 209 -10.90 -0.65 -5.06
CA ILE A 209 -10.13 0.26 -5.93
C ILE A 209 -10.93 1.51 -6.25
N GLN A 210 -12.19 1.35 -6.64
CA GLN A 210 -13.11 2.45 -6.88
C GLN A 210 -13.30 3.32 -5.63
N SER A 211 -13.55 2.70 -4.48
CA SER A 211 -13.69 3.38 -3.19
C SER A 211 -12.47 4.23 -2.85
N PHE A 212 -11.26 3.71 -3.13
CA PHE A 212 -10.03 4.47 -2.92
C PHE A 212 -9.90 5.66 -3.88
N ALA A 213 -10.22 5.47 -5.17
CA ALA A 213 -10.23 6.57 -6.14
C ALA A 213 -11.18 7.69 -5.71
N TRP A 214 -12.36 7.34 -5.24
CA TRP A 214 -13.35 8.29 -4.70
C TRP A 214 -12.86 9.02 -3.44
N PHE A 215 -12.26 8.30 -2.51
CA PHE A 215 -11.66 8.91 -1.33
C PHE A 215 -10.65 10.00 -1.70
N MET A 216 -9.79 9.72 -2.67
CA MET A 216 -8.80 10.67 -3.17
C MET A 216 -9.46 11.87 -3.85
N MET A 217 -10.41 11.62 -4.74
CA MET A 217 -11.13 12.66 -5.48
C MET A 217 -11.92 13.60 -4.56
N ASN A 218 -12.65 13.06 -3.59
CA ASN A 218 -13.42 13.85 -2.63
C ASN A 218 -12.55 14.76 -1.76
N ARG A 219 -11.29 14.40 -1.57
CA ARG A 219 -10.31 15.22 -0.86
C ARG A 219 -9.50 16.13 -1.79
N LYS A 220 -9.81 16.12 -3.10
CA LYS A 220 -9.07 16.87 -4.12
C LYS A 220 -7.57 16.55 -4.12
N LEU A 221 -7.24 15.29 -3.87
CA LEU A 221 -5.88 14.76 -3.88
C LEU A 221 -5.58 14.14 -5.24
N TYR A 222 -5.20 14.96 -6.19
CA TYR A 222 -4.95 14.58 -7.59
C TYR A 222 -3.50 14.14 -7.76
N TYR A 223 -3.17 12.96 -7.24
CA TYR A 223 -1.85 12.35 -7.37
C TYR A 223 -1.93 11.12 -8.30
N PRO A 224 -0.85 10.82 -9.05
CA PRO A 224 -0.78 9.57 -9.80
C PRO A 224 -0.97 8.36 -8.89
N MET A 225 -1.83 7.43 -9.32
CA MET A 225 -2.11 6.19 -8.59
C MET A 225 -1.88 5.00 -9.51
N LEU A 226 -1.22 3.97 -8.99
CA LEU A 226 -1.05 2.68 -9.65
C LEU A 226 -1.76 1.60 -8.83
N THR A 227 -2.46 0.70 -9.51
CA THR A 227 -3.04 -0.48 -8.86
C THR A 227 -2.10 -1.66 -9.01
N ARG A 228 -1.75 -2.31 -7.90
CA ARG A 228 -0.98 -3.54 -7.96
C ARG A 228 -1.89 -4.71 -8.31
N LEU A 229 -1.61 -5.36 -9.44
CA LEU A 229 -2.29 -6.54 -9.93
C LEU A 229 -1.36 -7.75 -9.84
N MET A 230 -1.93 -8.95 -9.65
CA MET A 230 -1.13 -10.16 -9.46
C MET A 230 -1.59 -11.28 -10.37
N ILE A 231 -0.65 -11.87 -11.09
CA ILE A 231 -0.85 -13.14 -11.79
C ILE A 231 -0.71 -14.25 -10.77
N LEU A 232 -1.79 -14.98 -10.53
CA LEU A 232 -1.77 -16.13 -9.63
C LEU A 232 -1.21 -17.36 -10.33
N THR A 233 -0.43 -18.11 -9.57
CA THR A 233 -0.11 -19.52 -9.85
C THR A 233 -0.69 -20.35 -8.71
N PRO A 234 -0.86 -21.68 -8.88
CA PRO A 234 -1.34 -22.52 -7.80
C PRO A 234 -0.52 -22.38 -6.52
N GLU A 235 0.79 -22.31 -6.64
CA GLU A 235 1.72 -22.14 -5.51
C GLU A 235 1.52 -20.78 -4.81
N ARG A 236 1.30 -19.70 -5.58
CA ARG A 236 0.99 -18.40 -5.01
C ARG A 236 -0.35 -18.37 -4.28
N VAL A 237 -1.35 -19.08 -4.78
CA VAL A 237 -2.63 -19.21 -4.09
C VAL A 237 -2.42 -19.84 -2.70
N GLU A 238 -1.65 -20.91 -2.63
CA GLU A 238 -1.29 -21.58 -1.38
C GLU A 238 -0.50 -20.64 -0.46
N ASP A 239 0.51 -19.95 -0.96
CA ASP A 239 1.31 -18.99 -0.18
C ASP A 239 0.45 -17.84 0.40
N ILE A 240 -0.55 -17.37 -0.34
CA ILE A 240 -1.50 -16.36 0.16
C ILE A 240 -2.38 -16.95 1.28
N LEU A 241 -2.90 -18.16 1.08
CA LEU A 241 -3.77 -18.83 2.05
C LEU A 241 -3.02 -19.18 3.34
N GLU A 242 -1.75 -19.54 3.24
CA GLU A 242 -0.86 -19.78 4.39
C GLU A 242 -0.35 -18.49 5.05
N GLY A 243 -0.65 -17.31 4.47
CA GLY A 243 -0.24 -16.02 5.01
C GLY A 243 1.22 -15.63 4.71
N LYS A 244 1.89 -16.33 3.80
CA LYS A 244 3.26 -16.00 3.38
C LYS A 244 3.34 -14.72 2.54
N MET A 245 2.20 -14.23 2.04
CA MET A 245 2.07 -12.95 1.33
C MET A 245 1.25 -11.94 2.16
N PRO A 246 1.86 -11.23 3.12
CA PRO A 246 1.14 -10.36 4.04
C PRO A 246 0.37 -9.25 3.33
N GLY A 247 -0.88 -9.03 3.75
CA GLY A 247 -1.75 -8.00 3.20
C GLY A 247 -2.45 -8.36 1.89
N VAL A 248 -2.09 -9.45 1.24
CA VAL A 248 -2.81 -10.02 0.08
C VAL A 248 -3.82 -11.06 0.56
N ARG A 249 -5.01 -11.07 -0.01
CA ARG A 249 -6.09 -11.94 0.45
C ARG A 249 -6.87 -12.53 -0.71
N ILE A 250 -7.25 -13.80 -0.54
CA ILE A 250 -8.17 -14.53 -1.39
C ILE A 250 -9.36 -14.93 -0.52
N SER A 251 -10.58 -14.58 -0.93
CA SER A 251 -11.81 -15.02 -0.24
C SER A 251 -12.06 -16.51 -0.49
N ASN A 252 -12.84 -17.13 0.38
CA ASN A 252 -13.21 -18.55 0.20
C ASN A 252 -13.96 -18.78 -1.13
N ASP A 253 -14.77 -17.84 -1.58
CA ASP A 253 -15.50 -17.99 -2.83
C ASP A 253 -14.58 -17.81 -4.04
N PHE A 254 -13.66 -16.86 -4.00
CA PHE A 254 -12.65 -16.72 -5.05
C PHE A 254 -11.72 -17.93 -5.10
N ARG A 255 -11.35 -18.51 -3.95
CA ARG A 255 -10.59 -19.77 -3.89
C ARG A 255 -11.30 -20.89 -4.64
N LYS A 256 -12.61 -21.10 -4.42
CA LYS A 256 -13.39 -22.12 -5.13
C LYS A 256 -13.38 -21.93 -6.65
N ILE A 257 -13.40 -20.67 -7.10
CA ILE A 257 -13.29 -20.33 -8.53
C ILE A 257 -11.93 -20.73 -9.07
N LEU A 258 -10.86 -20.38 -8.37
CA LEU A 258 -9.49 -20.73 -8.76
C LEU A 258 -9.26 -22.25 -8.79
N GLU A 259 -9.77 -22.98 -7.81
CA GLU A 259 -9.73 -24.44 -7.76
C GLU A 259 -10.47 -25.07 -8.94
N ARG A 260 -11.64 -24.54 -9.33
CA ARG A 260 -12.41 -24.98 -10.48
C ARG A 260 -11.68 -24.70 -11.79
N GLU A 261 -11.12 -23.52 -11.98
CA GLU A 261 -10.32 -23.17 -13.16
C GLU A 261 -9.13 -24.12 -13.33
N LEU A 262 -8.44 -24.42 -12.24
CA LEU A 262 -7.31 -25.34 -12.22
C LEU A 262 -7.74 -26.80 -12.51
N HIS A 263 -8.92 -27.19 -12.04
CA HIS A 263 -9.49 -28.50 -12.30
C HIS A 263 -9.73 -28.74 -13.79
N TYR A 264 -10.14 -27.74 -14.56
CA TYR A 264 -10.29 -27.84 -16.01
C TYR A 264 -8.94 -28.04 -16.70
N SER A 265 -7.97 -27.18 -16.47
CA SER A 265 -6.57 -27.35 -16.92
C SER A 265 -5.70 -26.20 -16.40
N LYS A 266 -4.37 -26.41 -16.37
CA LYS A 266 -3.40 -25.34 -16.08
C LYS A 266 -3.51 -24.18 -17.09
N ASN A 267 -3.74 -24.46 -18.36
CA ASN A 267 -3.89 -23.43 -19.40
C ASN A 267 -5.15 -22.60 -19.19
N GLN A 268 -6.26 -23.22 -18.78
CA GLN A 268 -7.49 -22.50 -18.45
C GLN A 268 -7.29 -21.59 -17.23
N PHE A 269 -6.64 -22.10 -16.21
CA PHE A 269 -6.29 -21.30 -15.02
C PHE A 269 -5.44 -20.07 -15.42
N GLU A 270 -4.38 -20.26 -16.21
CA GLU A 270 -3.49 -19.20 -16.65
C GLU A 270 -4.22 -18.17 -17.54
N ALA A 271 -5.03 -18.63 -18.48
CA ALA A 271 -5.84 -17.77 -19.37
C ALA A 271 -6.81 -16.88 -18.56
N ALA A 272 -7.43 -17.45 -17.51
CA ALA A 272 -8.32 -16.71 -16.63
C ALA A 272 -7.58 -15.60 -15.85
N GLN A 273 -6.33 -15.85 -15.39
CA GLN A 273 -5.51 -14.83 -14.76
C GLN A 273 -5.25 -13.65 -15.72
N TYR A 274 -4.85 -13.93 -16.96
CA TYR A 274 -4.59 -12.87 -17.95
C TYR A 274 -5.84 -12.08 -18.27
N ARG A 275 -7.00 -12.74 -18.42
CA ARG A 275 -8.25 -12.05 -18.68
C ARG A 275 -8.65 -11.12 -17.52
N ARG A 276 -8.50 -11.57 -16.29
CA ARG A 276 -8.74 -10.72 -15.10
C ARG A 276 -7.86 -9.47 -15.09
N ILE A 277 -6.57 -9.64 -15.37
CA ILE A 277 -5.62 -8.51 -15.39
C ILE A 277 -5.95 -7.51 -16.49
N GLU A 278 -6.29 -7.95 -17.69
CA GLU A 278 -6.71 -7.07 -18.78
C GLU A 278 -7.88 -6.19 -18.39
N LEU A 279 -8.94 -6.83 -17.88
CA LEU A 279 -10.16 -6.14 -17.48
C LEU A 279 -9.93 -5.22 -16.28
N GLN A 280 -9.13 -5.66 -15.31
CA GLN A 280 -8.78 -4.82 -14.17
C GLN A 280 -7.93 -3.61 -14.60
N ALA A 281 -6.97 -3.79 -15.48
CA ALA A 281 -6.13 -2.70 -16.00
C ALA A 281 -6.96 -1.65 -16.74
N ALA A 282 -7.88 -2.08 -17.62
CA ALA A 282 -8.80 -1.18 -18.32
C ALA A 282 -9.71 -0.44 -17.34
N GLY A 283 -10.30 -1.14 -16.37
CA GLY A 283 -11.12 -0.53 -15.34
C GLY A 283 -10.38 0.48 -14.47
N CYS A 284 -9.13 0.17 -14.08
CA CYS A 284 -8.28 1.10 -13.34
C CYS A 284 -8.07 2.41 -14.12
N ARG A 285 -7.76 2.33 -15.42
CA ARG A 285 -7.62 3.52 -16.27
C ARG A 285 -8.92 4.34 -16.30
N LEU A 286 -10.06 3.69 -16.49
CA LEU A 286 -11.37 4.35 -16.55
C LEU A 286 -11.76 4.98 -15.21
N MET A 287 -11.27 4.46 -14.09
CA MET A 287 -11.42 5.04 -12.75
C MET A 287 -10.38 6.10 -12.39
N GLY A 288 -9.55 6.51 -13.36
CA GLY A 288 -8.59 7.60 -13.19
C GLY A 288 -7.23 7.20 -12.60
N PHE A 289 -6.89 5.90 -12.57
CA PHE A 289 -5.53 5.49 -12.22
C PHE A 289 -4.56 5.77 -13.36
N SER A 290 -3.37 6.24 -13.02
CA SER A 290 -2.30 6.56 -13.98
C SER A 290 -1.57 5.32 -14.49
N GLY A 291 -1.83 4.16 -13.88
CA GLY A 291 -1.17 2.91 -14.28
C GLY A 291 -1.43 1.75 -13.33
N ILE A 292 -0.65 0.71 -13.54
CA ILE A 292 -0.67 -0.52 -12.73
C ILE A 292 0.75 -0.99 -12.42
N GLN A 293 0.88 -1.81 -11.39
CA GLN A 293 2.09 -2.57 -11.09
C GLN A 293 1.74 -4.06 -11.12
N ILE A 294 2.45 -4.87 -11.91
CA ILE A 294 2.12 -6.29 -12.12
C ILE A 294 3.12 -7.17 -11.39
N CYS A 295 2.61 -8.01 -10.50
CA CYS A 295 3.36 -9.06 -9.83
C CYS A 295 3.14 -10.40 -10.53
N GLY A 296 4.19 -11.20 -10.70
CA GLY A 296 4.09 -12.54 -11.23
C GLY A 296 4.34 -12.68 -12.73
N ALA A 297 4.93 -11.68 -13.34
CA ALA A 297 5.25 -11.64 -14.76
C ALA A 297 6.76 -11.66 -15.02
N GLU A 298 7.57 -12.29 -14.17
CA GLU A 298 9.04 -12.23 -14.25
C GLU A 298 9.63 -13.00 -15.46
N ASN A 299 8.83 -13.85 -16.13
CA ASN A 299 9.28 -14.53 -17.34
C ASN A 299 9.20 -13.58 -18.57
N PRO A 300 10.28 -13.36 -19.32
CA PRO A 300 10.33 -12.41 -20.44
C PRO A 300 9.26 -12.62 -21.52
N ALA A 301 8.96 -13.87 -21.88
CA ALA A 301 7.91 -14.17 -22.87
C ALA A 301 6.51 -13.85 -22.33
N ARG A 302 6.25 -14.19 -21.06
CA ARG A 302 5.00 -13.90 -20.36
C ARG A 302 4.80 -12.40 -20.21
N VAL A 303 5.85 -11.66 -19.86
CA VAL A 303 5.83 -10.18 -19.78
C VAL A 303 5.36 -9.56 -21.09
N ARG A 304 6.00 -9.89 -22.20
CA ARG A 304 5.63 -9.32 -23.52
C ARG A 304 4.17 -9.63 -23.87
N MET A 305 3.74 -10.85 -23.62
CA MET A 305 2.36 -11.25 -23.88
C MET A 305 1.37 -10.43 -23.05
N ILE A 306 1.55 -10.35 -21.73
CA ILE A 306 0.59 -9.66 -20.85
C ILE A 306 0.58 -8.15 -21.12
N LEU A 307 1.72 -7.52 -21.37
CA LEU A 307 1.79 -6.10 -21.71
C LEU A 307 1.08 -5.78 -23.02
N SER A 308 1.24 -6.63 -24.05
CA SER A 308 0.51 -6.49 -25.32
C SER A 308 -1.00 -6.64 -25.13
N ARG A 309 -1.45 -7.58 -24.29
CA ARG A 309 -2.88 -7.79 -24.00
C ARG A 309 -3.47 -6.61 -23.23
N ILE A 310 -2.74 -6.07 -22.25
CA ILE A 310 -3.16 -4.85 -21.52
C ILE A 310 -3.27 -3.67 -22.46
N GLU A 311 -2.27 -3.43 -23.30
CA GLU A 311 -2.31 -2.33 -24.26
C GLU A 311 -3.51 -2.44 -25.20
N LYS A 312 -3.82 -3.65 -25.68
CA LYS A 312 -5.02 -3.92 -26.47
C LYS A 312 -6.30 -3.60 -25.69
N ALA A 313 -6.42 -4.08 -24.46
CA ALA A 313 -7.59 -3.82 -23.62
C ALA A 313 -7.78 -2.32 -23.33
N LEU A 314 -6.70 -1.57 -23.12
CA LEU A 314 -6.76 -0.11 -22.95
C LEU A 314 -7.26 0.62 -24.20
N LYS A 315 -6.99 0.10 -25.41
CA LYS A 315 -7.51 0.65 -26.67
C LYS A 315 -8.97 0.25 -26.93
N GLU A 316 -9.35 -0.95 -26.51
CA GLU A 316 -10.69 -1.51 -26.70
C GLU A 316 -11.71 -0.88 -25.73
N TYR A 317 -11.36 -0.80 -24.45
CA TYR A 317 -12.24 -0.26 -23.42
C TYR A 317 -11.93 1.21 -23.13
N THR A 318 -12.58 2.10 -23.87
CA THR A 318 -12.43 3.57 -23.70
C THR A 318 -13.63 4.21 -23.01
N ASP A 319 -14.73 3.49 -22.88
CA ASP A 319 -15.96 3.89 -22.19
C ASP A 319 -16.21 3.00 -20.98
N PHE A 320 -16.61 3.61 -19.85
CA PHE A 320 -16.81 2.92 -18.59
C PHE A 320 -17.98 1.92 -18.64
N ASN A 321 -19.08 2.26 -19.35
CA ASN A 321 -20.25 1.38 -19.41
C ASN A 321 -19.97 0.15 -20.28
N ILE A 322 -19.27 0.32 -21.41
CA ILE A 322 -18.85 -0.80 -22.26
C ILE A 322 -17.92 -1.73 -21.48
N TRP A 323 -16.95 -1.18 -20.79
CA TRP A 323 -16.07 -1.97 -19.90
C TRP A 323 -16.85 -2.68 -18.81
N LEU A 324 -17.80 -2.01 -18.18
CA LEU A 324 -18.59 -2.55 -17.08
C LEU A 324 -19.45 -3.73 -17.53
N GLU A 325 -20.09 -3.62 -18.70
CA GLU A 325 -20.88 -4.72 -19.28
C GLU A 325 -20.00 -5.95 -19.50
N GLU A 326 -18.84 -5.78 -20.12
CA GLU A 326 -17.90 -6.87 -20.37
C GLU A 326 -17.31 -7.44 -19.07
N TYR A 327 -16.94 -6.57 -18.14
CA TYR A 327 -16.42 -7.00 -16.83
C TYR A 327 -17.46 -7.81 -16.06
N ASN A 328 -18.71 -7.35 -16.02
CA ASN A 328 -19.80 -8.04 -15.34
C ASN A 328 -20.18 -9.35 -16.05
N ALA A 329 -20.17 -9.39 -17.37
CA ALA A 329 -20.37 -10.62 -18.12
C ALA A 329 -19.30 -11.67 -17.80
N TYR A 330 -18.04 -11.25 -17.73
CA TYR A 330 -16.93 -12.12 -17.31
C TYR A 330 -17.10 -12.57 -15.85
N MET A 331 -17.42 -11.65 -14.94
CA MET A 331 -17.62 -11.96 -13.52
C MET A 331 -18.77 -12.95 -13.33
N ALA A 332 -19.90 -12.76 -14.01
CA ALA A 332 -21.04 -13.67 -13.97
C ALA A 332 -20.67 -15.07 -14.52
N SER A 333 -19.91 -15.14 -15.61
CA SER A 333 -19.46 -16.42 -16.19
C SER A 333 -18.52 -17.18 -15.26
N ALA A 334 -17.76 -16.46 -14.42
CA ALA A 334 -16.89 -17.01 -13.39
C ALA A 334 -17.58 -17.20 -12.03
N GLU A 335 -18.91 -16.96 -11.95
CA GLU A 335 -19.70 -17.00 -10.71
C GLU A 335 -19.19 -16.05 -9.62
N MET A 336 -18.66 -14.91 -10.03
CA MET A 336 -18.22 -13.84 -9.14
C MET A 336 -19.29 -12.75 -9.03
N ALA A 337 -19.26 -11.99 -7.94
CA ALA A 337 -20.18 -10.89 -7.76
C ALA A 337 -19.96 -9.80 -8.82
N PRO A 338 -21.01 -9.26 -9.43
CA PRO A 338 -20.90 -8.19 -10.40
C PRO A 338 -20.37 -6.91 -9.76
N PHE A 339 -19.71 -6.10 -10.56
CA PHE A 339 -19.31 -4.76 -10.18
C PHE A 339 -20.53 -3.83 -10.24
N SER A 340 -20.82 -3.12 -9.17
CA SER A 340 -21.93 -2.18 -9.11
C SER A 340 -21.55 -0.83 -9.74
N ASN A 341 -22.50 -0.21 -10.45
CA ASN A 341 -22.38 1.20 -10.87
C ASN A 341 -22.41 2.16 -9.69
N ASN A 342 -23.01 1.75 -8.59
CA ASN A 342 -23.11 2.55 -7.40
C ASN A 342 -21.78 2.48 -6.65
N PHE A 343 -21.24 3.62 -6.29
CA PHE A 343 -20.08 3.68 -5.45
C PHE A 343 -20.43 3.14 -4.07
N GLN A 344 -19.94 1.97 -3.76
CA GLN A 344 -20.03 1.44 -2.40
C GLN A 344 -19.03 2.15 -1.51
N LEU A 345 -19.32 3.41 -1.27
CA LEU A 345 -18.56 4.15 -0.28
C LEU A 345 -19.14 3.80 1.07
N PHE A 346 -18.28 3.30 1.87
CA PHE A 346 -18.56 3.05 3.25
C PHE A 346 -18.82 4.38 3.93
N ASP A 347 -20.04 4.73 4.24
CA ASP A 347 -20.27 5.69 5.28
C ASP A 347 -19.95 7.17 5.02
N PRO A 348 -20.77 8.05 5.60
CA PRO A 348 -20.56 9.50 5.69
C PRO A 348 -19.15 9.93 6.15
N ILE A 349 -18.44 9.07 6.88
CA ILE A 349 -17.06 9.35 7.34
C ILE A 349 -16.10 9.49 6.18
N LEU A 350 -16.24 8.68 5.13
CA LEU A 350 -15.39 8.72 3.94
C LEU A 350 -15.84 9.78 2.93
N CYS A 351 -17.12 10.16 2.94
CA CYS A 351 -17.76 10.97 1.92
C CYS A 351 -18.63 12.10 2.50
N ARG A 352 -18.12 12.86 3.46
CA ARG A 352 -18.84 13.93 4.16
C ARG A 352 -19.55 14.93 3.26
N ASP A 353 -19.02 15.19 2.08
CA ASP A 353 -19.51 16.21 1.16
C ASP A 353 -20.32 15.65 -0.01
N TYR A 354 -20.64 14.34 0.03
CA TYR A 354 -21.40 13.68 -1.02
C TYR A 354 -22.74 13.15 -0.47
N PRO A 355 -23.86 13.49 -1.09
CA PRO A 355 -25.12 12.85 -0.78
C PRO A 355 -25.04 11.40 -1.24
N LEU A 356 -24.97 10.48 -0.28
CA LEU A 356 -25.04 9.05 -0.54
C LEU A 356 -26.50 8.66 -0.68
N GLU A 357 -26.84 7.89 -1.71
CA GLU A 357 -28.12 7.24 -1.80
C GLU A 357 -28.22 6.13 -0.75
N ASP A 358 -29.37 5.99 -0.08
CA ASP A 358 -29.55 5.11 1.08
C ASP A 358 -29.16 3.63 0.84
N GLU A 359 -29.21 3.16 -0.39
CA GLU A 359 -28.84 1.78 -0.76
C GLU A 359 -27.34 1.49 -0.67
N VAL A 360 -26.50 2.51 -0.65
CA VAL A 360 -25.02 2.39 -0.64
C VAL A 360 -24.47 2.20 0.76
N LEU A 361 -25.26 2.47 1.77
CA LEU A 361 -24.86 2.45 3.19
C LEU A 361 -24.95 1.06 3.85
N SER A 362 -25.23 0.01 3.11
CA SER A 362 -25.48 -1.32 3.68
C SER A 362 -24.27 -2.01 4.34
N ASN A 363 -23.09 -1.45 4.21
CA ASN A 363 -21.93 -1.92 4.98
C ASN A 363 -21.64 -0.96 6.14
N ASP A 364 -22.58 -0.89 6.99
CA ASP A 364 -22.67 -0.15 8.21
C ASP A 364 -21.36 -0.11 8.99
N ILE A 365 -20.67 1.04 8.99
CA ILE A 365 -19.60 1.27 9.94
C ILE A 365 -20.17 1.30 11.35
N GLY A 366 -21.46 1.40 11.51
CA GLY A 366 -22.14 1.46 12.79
C GLY A 366 -21.60 2.55 13.72
N GLU A 367 -22.31 2.89 14.74
CA GLU A 367 -21.74 3.73 15.77
C GLU A 367 -20.48 3.08 16.37
N PRO A 368 -19.41 3.86 16.68
CA PRO A 368 -18.18 3.30 17.23
C PRO A 368 -18.47 2.58 18.56
N VAL A 369 -18.46 1.26 18.51
CA VAL A 369 -18.74 0.42 19.66
C VAL A 369 -17.58 0.51 20.64
N CYS A 370 -17.80 1.26 21.72
CA CYS A 370 -16.91 1.28 22.87
C CYS A 370 -17.64 0.68 24.08
N GLY A 371 -17.08 -0.38 24.65
CA GLY A 371 -17.63 -0.96 25.88
C GLY A 371 -17.68 0.07 27.03
N LYS A 372 -18.59 -0.11 28.00
CA LYS A 372 -18.72 0.84 29.13
C LYS A 372 -17.40 1.07 29.87
N ILE A 373 -16.65 0.00 30.15
CA ILE A 373 -15.33 0.06 30.81
C ILE A 373 -14.31 0.79 29.92
N GLU A 374 -14.32 0.57 28.63
CA GLU A 374 -13.41 1.23 27.70
C GLU A 374 -13.68 2.74 27.62
N ASN A 375 -14.97 3.13 27.61
CA ASN A 375 -15.37 4.54 27.66
C ASN A 375 -14.91 5.23 28.95
N ILE A 376 -15.08 4.58 30.11
CA ILE A 376 -14.60 5.11 31.39
C ILE A 376 -13.07 5.27 31.36
N ARG A 377 -12.36 4.25 30.88
CA ARG A 377 -10.91 4.32 30.76
C ARG A 377 -10.46 5.43 29.79
N LEU A 378 -11.17 5.64 28.70
CA LEU A 378 -10.85 6.70 27.73
C LEU A 378 -11.00 8.09 28.38
N LYS A 379 -12.13 8.35 29.05
CA LYS A 379 -12.36 9.59 29.78
C LYS A 379 -11.31 9.83 30.88
N LEU A 380 -10.95 8.78 31.63
CA LEU A 380 -9.92 8.88 32.67
C LEU A 380 -8.55 9.21 32.08
N LYS A 381 -8.17 8.60 30.96
CA LYS A 381 -6.92 8.90 30.24
C LYS A 381 -6.91 10.35 29.73
N GLU A 382 -8.03 10.81 29.19
CA GLU A 382 -8.18 12.18 28.71
C GLU A 382 -7.98 13.17 29.87
N LEU A 383 -8.65 12.96 30.99
CA LEU A 383 -8.50 13.81 32.19
C LEU A 383 -7.05 13.84 32.71
N MET A 384 -6.40 12.67 32.77
CA MET A 384 -5.06 12.54 33.35
C MET A 384 -3.94 12.99 32.42
N PHE A 385 -4.10 12.81 31.09
CA PHE A 385 -3.01 12.98 30.13
C PHE A 385 -3.19 14.16 29.16
N SER A 386 -4.34 14.83 29.14
CA SER A 386 -4.62 15.96 28.24
C SER A 386 -3.66 17.16 28.43
N LYS A 387 -3.13 17.33 29.62
CA LYS A 387 -2.20 18.42 29.98
C LYS A 387 -0.74 17.97 30.13
N SER A 388 -0.44 16.71 29.84
CA SER A 388 0.92 16.20 30.03
C SER A 388 1.76 16.45 28.79
N SER A 389 2.37 17.62 28.71
CA SER A 389 3.53 17.82 27.86
C SER A 389 4.63 16.79 28.22
N SER A 390 5.44 16.41 27.25
CA SER A 390 6.51 15.39 27.34
C SER A 390 7.45 15.53 28.56
N GLN A 391 7.53 16.69 29.15
CA GLN A 391 8.43 17.01 30.28
C GLN A 391 7.98 16.49 31.65
N ARG A 392 6.72 16.04 31.83
CA ARG A 392 6.23 15.47 33.11
C ARG A 392 6.17 13.95 33.15
N ALA A 393 7.01 13.26 32.39
CA ALA A 393 6.95 11.81 32.23
C ALA A 393 7.16 11.01 33.54
N GLY A 394 7.92 11.52 34.50
CA GLY A 394 8.30 10.75 35.70
C GLY A 394 7.14 10.40 36.63
N HIS A 395 6.36 11.38 37.06
CA HIS A 395 5.33 11.16 38.08
C HIS A 395 4.06 10.44 37.61
N LEU A 396 3.78 10.43 36.29
CA LEU A 396 2.61 9.75 35.70
C LEU A 396 2.96 8.42 35.01
N HIS A 397 4.20 7.95 35.13
CA HIS A 397 4.63 6.74 34.40
C HIS A 397 3.82 5.50 34.81
N LEU A 398 3.62 5.27 36.09
CA LEU A 398 2.80 4.14 36.60
C LEU A 398 1.36 4.23 36.09
N ALA A 399 0.75 5.42 36.11
CA ALA A 399 -0.60 5.60 35.57
C ALA A 399 -0.64 5.35 34.05
N LYS A 400 0.36 5.78 33.30
CA LYS A 400 0.48 5.47 31.87
C LYS A 400 0.65 3.98 31.60
N VAL A 401 1.42 3.27 32.45
CA VAL A 401 1.57 1.81 32.34
C VAL A 401 0.23 1.11 32.58
N LEU A 402 -0.46 1.45 33.66
CA LEU A 402 -1.72 0.79 34.04
C LEU A 402 -2.87 1.12 33.06
N LEU A 403 -3.01 2.36 32.65
CA LEU A 403 -4.15 2.82 31.84
C LEU A 403 -3.92 2.69 30.33
N ALA A 404 -2.72 2.96 29.84
CA ALA A 404 -2.40 3.01 28.42
C ALA A 404 -1.45 1.89 27.94
N GLY A 405 -0.96 1.04 28.84
CA GLY A 405 0.03 0.04 28.50
C GLY A 405 1.36 0.64 28.05
N CYS A 406 1.79 1.73 28.70
CA CYS A 406 2.99 2.47 28.32
C CYS A 406 4.24 1.58 28.34
N ARG A 407 5.07 1.70 27.33
CA ARG A 407 6.33 0.93 27.16
C ARG A 407 7.59 1.78 27.33
N GLY A 408 7.44 3.00 27.84
CA GLY A 408 8.59 3.85 28.17
C GLY A 408 9.40 4.30 26.94
N CYS A 409 8.73 4.80 25.90
CA CYS A 409 9.40 5.45 24.77
C CYS A 409 9.90 6.85 25.17
N SER A 410 10.89 7.38 24.43
CA SER A 410 11.46 8.72 24.67
C SER A 410 10.51 9.86 24.27
N ASP A 411 9.61 9.60 23.30
CA ASP A 411 8.66 10.58 22.76
C ASP A 411 7.23 10.11 22.98
N CYS A 412 6.52 10.74 23.92
CA CYS A 412 5.16 10.34 24.27
C CYS A 412 4.14 10.96 23.29
N ARG A 413 3.39 10.11 22.60
CA ARG A 413 2.41 10.49 21.57
C ARG A 413 0.96 10.24 21.98
N LEU A 414 0.69 10.03 23.28
CA LEU A 414 -0.64 9.65 23.76
C LEU A 414 -1.72 10.70 23.44
N ASP A 415 -1.41 11.97 23.61
CA ASP A 415 -2.29 13.09 23.28
C ASP A 415 -2.62 13.17 21.79
N LYS A 416 -1.65 12.82 20.96
CA LYS A 416 -1.76 12.82 19.49
C LYS A 416 -2.35 11.54 18.91
N ARG A 417 -2.62 10.53 19.71
CA ARG A 417 -3.09 9.20 19.31
C ARG A 417 -4.25 8.70 20.17
N GLU A 418 -5.18 9.61 20.48
CA GLU A 418 -6.41 9.30 21.20
C GLU A 418 -6.17 8.52 22.50
N TYR A 419 -5.08 8.85 23.19
CA TYR A 419 -4.63 8.17 24.41
C TYR A 419 -4.41 6.65 24.26
N VAL A 420 -4.12 6.21 23.03
CA VAL A 420 -3.68 4.84 22.71
C VAL A 420 -2.17 4.84 22.51
N CYS A 421 -1.46 4.04 23.26
CA CYS A 421 0.00 3.94 23.13
C CYS A 421 0.37 3.12 21.88
N THR A 422 0.93 3.77 20.86
CA THR A 422 1.31 3.13 19.60
C THR A 422 2.48 2.15 19.74
N GLU A 423 3.28 2.25 20.82
CA GLU A 423 4.30 1.24 21.15
C GLU A 423 3.71 -0.15 21.46
N ASN A 424 2.38 -0.27 21.62
CA ASN A 424 1.71 -1.55 21.73
C ASN A 424 1.53 -2.23 20.37
N CYS A 425 1.70 -1.54 19.26
CA CYS A 425 1.83 -2.17 17.94
C CYS A 425 3.05 -3.11 17.94
N PRO A 426 2.95 -4.36 17.48
CA PRO A 426 4.09 -5.28 17.43
C PRO A 426 5.27 -4.72 16.62
N LYS A 427 5.00 -4.04 15.52
CA LYS A 427 5.98 -3.36 14.66
C LYS A 427 6.37 -1.95 15.15
N ARG A 428 5.80 -1.47 16.26
CA ARG A 428 6.04 -0.13 16.81
C ARG A 428 5.82 1.02 15.82
N LEU A 429 4.88 0.86 14.88
CA LEU A 429 4.52 1.92 13.96
C LEU A 429 3.81 3.04 14.72
N ALA A 430 3.96 4.27 14.27
CA ALA A 430 3.46 5.46 14.98
C ALA A 430 2.36 6.20 14.20
N ASP A 431 2.49 6.33 12.90
CA ASP A 431 1.63 7.18 12.08
C ASP A 431 0.37 6.49 11.52
N GLY A 432 0.33 5.16 11.54
CA GLY A 432 -0.83 4.43 11.05
C GLY A 432 -0.58 2.93 10.88
N PRO A 433 -1.56 2.17 10.39
CA PRO A 433 -1.47 0.72 10.28
C PRO A 433 -0.39 0.28 9.29
N CYS A 434 -0.09 -1.03 9.30
CA CYS A 434 0.90 -1.65 8.42
C CYS A 434 0.31 -2.16 7.10
N GLY A 435 -0.99 -2.04 6.90
CA GLY A 435 -1.68 -2.59 5.73
C GLY A 435 -2.09 -4.07 5.84
N ASN A 436 -1.70 -4.77 6.91
CA ASN A 436 -1.89 -6.22 7.03
C ASN A 436 -2.93 -6.59 8.11
N VAL A 437 -3.83 -5.68 8.45
CA VAL A 437 -4.90 -5.95 9.43
C VAL A 437 -5.78 -7.09 8.92
N LYS A 438 -6.09 -8.05 9.78
CA LYS A 438 -6.97 -9.20 9.45
C LYS A 438 -8.38 -8.73 9.06
N PRO A 439 -9.16 -9.51 8.28
CA PRO A 439 -10.52 -9.14 7.88
C PRO A 439 -11.45 -8.79 9.03
N ASN A 440 -11.22 -9.38 10.20
CA ASN A 440 -11.97 -9.10 11.43
C ASN A 440 -11.44 -7.88 12.23
N GLY A 441 -10.54 -7.08 11.66
CA GLY A 441 -9.96 -5.90 12.32
C GLY A 441 -8.83 -6.20 13.31
N PHE A 442 -8.44 -7.47 13.47
CA PHE A 442 -7.38 -7.86 14.39
C PHE A 442 -5.99 -7.67 13.80
N CYS A 443 -5.01 -7.52 14.68
CA CYS A 443 -3.60 -7.46 14.30
C CYS A 443 -3.16 -8.75 13.60
N GLU A 444 -2.35 -8.64 12.55
CA GLU A 444 -1.79 -9.82 11.85
C GLU A 444 -1.03 -10.78 12.78
N HIS A 445 -0.39 -10.25 13.82
CA HIS A 445 0.44 -11.01 14.77
C HIS A 445 -0.27 -11.44 16.05
N GLY A 446 -1.58 -11.19 16.19
CA GLY A 446 -2.29 -11.55 17.43
C GLY A 446 -3.81 -11.46 17.33
N ASN A 447 -4.48 -11.92 18.38
CA ASN A 447 -5.94 -11.93 18.49
C ASN A 447 -6.43 -10.72 19.32
N PHE A 448 -6.05 -9.51 18.86
CA PHE A 448 -6.48 -8.25 19.46
C PHE A 448 -6.68 -7.21 18.36
N GLU A 449 -7.57 -6.25 18.61
CA GLU A 449 -7.83 -5.13 17.71
C GLU A 449 -6.54 -4.43 17.31
N CYS A 450 -6.38 -4.13 16.03
CA CYS A 450 -5.23 -3.35 15.56
C CYS A 450 -5.14 -2.03 16.35
N ILE A 451 -3.96 -1.73 16.86
CA ILE A 451 -3.72 -0.53 17.69
C ILE A 451 -4.11 0.74 16.92
N HIS A 452 -3.81 0.81 15.62
CA HIS A 452 -4.14 1.97 14.79
C HIS A 452 -5.63 2.03 14.44
N SER A 453 -6.29 0.90 14.27
CA SER A 453 -7.75 0.84 14.12
C SER A 453 -8.45 1.36 15.37
N LYS A 454 -7.95 1.00 16.54
CA LYS A 454 -8.43 1.51 17.83
C LYS A 454 -8.26 3.02 17.96
N VAL A 455 -7.14 3.58 17.49
CA VAL A 455 -6.92 5.03 17.44
C VAL A 455 -8.00 5.70 16.58
N VAL A 456 -8.28 5.16 15.38
CA VAL A 456 -9.31 5.70 14.48
C VAL A 456 -10.70 5.60 15.11
N ARG A 457 -11.03 4.47 15.72
CA ARG A 457 -12.32 4.26 16.41
C ARG A 457 -12.53 5.26 17.55
N PHE A 458 -11.49 5.55 18.33
CA PHE A 458 -11.57 6.55 19.40
C PHE A 458 -11.66 7.97 18.84
N ALA A 459 -10.93 8.28 17.76
CA ALA A 459 -11.05 9.56 17.08
C ALA A 459 -12.45 9.78 16.51
N HIS A 460 -13.07 8.73 15.95
CA HIS A 460 -14.48 8.77 15.52
C HIS A 460 -15.40 9.09 16.71
N LYS A 461 -15.27 8.34 17.80
CA LYS A 461 -16.06 8.54 19.04
C LYS A 461 -15.96 9.98 19.59
N ARG A 462 -14.81 10.60 19.45
CA ARG A 462 -14.53 11.95 19.98
C ARG A 462 -14.75 13.06 18.96
N GLY A 463 -15.08 12.74 17.72
CA GLY A 463 -15.21 13.73 16.64
C GLY A 463 -13.89 14.35 16.20
N THR A 464 -12.75 13.66 16.43
CA THR A 464 -11.39 14.15 16.16
C THR A 464 -10.75 13.52 14.91
N LEU A 465 -11.54 12.88 14.05
CA LEU A 465 -11.02 12.28 12.80
C LEU A 465 -10.25 13.26 11.91
N PRO A 466 -10.71 14.52 11.69
CA PRO A 466 -9.97 15.48 10.86
C PRO A 466 -8.60 15.82 11.45
N GLN A 467 -8.50 15.89 12.77
CA GLN A 467 -7.23 16.11 13.46
C GLN A 467 -6.29 14.91 13.28
N LEU A 468 -6.81 13.68 13.43
CA LEU A 468 -6.04 12.46 13.26
C LEU A 468 -5.52 12.30 11.84
N GLU A 469 -6.31 12.63 10.82
CA GLU A 469 -5.92 12.60 9.41
C GLU A 469 -4.73 13.52 9.11
N ASN A 470 -4.70 14.69 9.78
CA ASN A 470 -3.69 15.71 9.55
C ASN A 470 -2.46 15.59 10.45
N GLN A 471 -2.59 14.90 11.58
CA GLN A 471 -1.57 14.89 12.62
C GLN A 471 -0.55 13.78 12.39
N MET A 472 0.69 14.16 12.12
CA MET A 472 1.83 13.26 12.01
C MET A 472 2.57 13.15 13.35
N VAL A 473 3.16 11.99 13.59
CA VAL A 473 4.03 11.73 14.74
C VAL A 473 5.29 11.00 14.30
N ASN A 474 6.37 11.15 15.06
CA ASN A 474 7.60 10.44 14.77
C ASN A 474 7.57 9.03 15.36
N GLN A 475 8.14 8.08 14.66
CA GLN A 475 8.44 6.77 15.21
C GLN A 475 9.55 6.91 16.27
N SER A 476 9.44 6.16 17.36
CA SER A 476 10.50 6.10 18.36
C SER A 476 11.52 5.02 17.96
N PHE A 477 12.75 5.43 17.79
CA PHE A 477 13.86 4.51 17.58
C PHE A 477 14.59 4.35 18.92
N LYS A 478 14.53 3.12 19.49
CA LYS A 478 15.28 2.76 20.70
C LYS A 478 16.59 2.12 20.32
#